data_5a65e830d188ef9a3d1680d13e864864
#
_entry.id   5a65e830d188ef9a3d1680d13e864864
#
_cell.length_a   1.000
_cell.length_b   1.000
_cell.length_c   1.000
_cell.angle_alpha   90.00
_cell.angle_beta   90.00
_cell.angle_gamma   90.00
#
_symmetry.space_group_name_H-M   'P 1'
#
loop_
_entity.id
_entity.type
_entity.pdbx_description
1 polymer ?
#
loop_
_entity_poly.entity_id
_entity_poly.type
_entity_poly.pdbx_seq_one_letter_code
_entity_poly.pdbx_strand_id
1 'polypeptide(L)'
;MLRTIPILLSIFFLTGCGAQFTTVYKQPVPTGKNYEIVQIPDFGKTDKEFVPLDSVTLIPDMLEEKLLATGNYRIIDRSSGSIESNENVLIVKGVVTGFIKGCKYCEMIFMGIDDRGKGRTSVWVQLIDGNTGELITDFGVQGTAKKPGHGESRYVRVVDIIAEKVEQLQ
;
A
#
# COMPACT_ATOMS: atom_id res chain seq x y z
N MET A 1 -16.35 -1.37 -64.35
CA MET A 1 -15.21 -1.18 -63.46
C MET A 1 -15.74 -0.92 -62.07
N LEU A 2 -15.89 -2.00 -61.26
CA LEU A 2 -16.32 -1.91 -59.85
C LEU A 2 -15.08 -1.77 -58.97
N ARG A 3 -14.94 -0.64 -58.25
CA ARG A 3 -13.92 -0.42 -57.23
C ARG A 3 -14.41 -0.98 -55.88
N THR A 4 -13.86 -2.10 -55.49
CA THR A 4 -14.03 -2.66 -54.15
C THR A 4 -13.19 -1.86 -53.15
N ILE A 5 -13.86 -1.23 -52.20
CA ILE A 5 -13.23 -0.57 -51.04
C ILE A 5 -13.08 -1.61 -49.94
N PRO A 6 -11.86 -1.93 -49.45
CA PRO A 6 -11.70 -2.79 -48.30
C PRO A 6 -12.04 -2.01 -47.01
N ILE A 7 -13.09 -2.44 -46.33
CA ILE A 7 -13.43 -1.96 -45.00
C ILE A 7 -12.42 -2.58 -44.05
N LEU A 8 -11.48 -1.76 -43.61
CA LEU A 8 -10.50 -2.11 -42.55
C LEU A 8 -11.22 -2.08 -41.20
N LEU A 9 -11.62 -3.24 -40.75
CA LEU A 9 -12.23 -3.42 -39.42
C LEU A 9 -11.14 -3.30 -38.34
N SER A 10 -10.93 -2.08 -37.83
CA SER A 10 -10.02 -1.84 -36.70
C SER A 10 -10.64 -2.40 -35.43
N ILE A 11 -10.25 -3.60 -35.06
CA ILE A 11 -10.56 -4.18 -33.73
C ILE A 11 -9.70 -3.46 -32.72
N PHE A 12 -10.28 -2.46 -32.05
CA PHE A 12 -9.71 -1.88 -30.83
C PHE A 12 -9.79 -2.92 -29.70
N PHE A 13 -8.70 -3.59 -29.44
CA PHE A 13 -8.50 -4.31 -28.19
C PHE A 13 -8.41 -3.29 -27.06
N LEU A 14 -9.55 -3.00 -26.43
CA LEU A 14 -9.59 -2.37 -25.13
C LEU A 14 -9.07 -3.38 -24.10
N THR A 15 -7.75 -3.46 -23.96
CA THR A 15 -7.14 -4.07 -22.80
C THR A 15 -7.47 -3.17 -21.60
N GLY A 16 -8.57 -3.45 -20.93
CA GLY A 16 -8.93 -2.86 -19.68
C GLY A 16 -7.92 -3.29 -18.60
N CYS A 17 -6.75 -2.65 -18.56
CA CYS A 17 -5.91 -2.65 -17.40
C CYS A 17 -6.69 -1.98 -16.28
N GLY A 18 -7.20 -2.76 -15.33
CA GLY A 18 -7.77 -2.23 -14.09
C GLY A 18 -6.71 -1.38 -13.42
N ALA A 19 -6.84 -0.07 -13.55
CA ALA A 19 -5.91 0.89 -13.00
C ALA A 19 -5.90 0.76 -11.47
N GLN A 20 -4.89 0.13 -10.94
CA GLN A 20 -4.57 0.20 -9.52
C GLN A 20 -3.94 1.57 -9.29
N PHE A 21 -4.72 2.52 -8.80
CA PHE A 21 -4.22 3.85 -8.51
C PHE A 21 -3.34 3.79 -7.26
N THR A 22 -2.03 3.78 -7.47
CA THR A 22 -1.06 4.12 -6.44
C THR A 22 -0.69 5.56 -6.69
N THR A 23 -1.13 6.48 -5.84
CA THR A 23 -0.71 7.88 -5.95
C THR A 23 0.55 8.03 -5.11
N VAL A 24 1.69 8.03 -5.77
CA VAL A 24 2.97 8.36 -5.14
C VAL A 24 3.20 9.85 -5.36
N TYR A 25 3.05 10.66 -4.32
CA TYR A 25 3.25 12.10 -4.42
C TYR A 25 4.73 12.51 -4.43
N LYS A 26 5.60 11.67 -3.91
CA LYS A 26 7.05 11.90 -3.90
C LYS A 26 7.75 10.56 -4.08
N GLN A 27 8.68 10.49 -5.02
CA GLN A 27 9.54 9.31 -5.12
C GLN A 27 10.52 9.32 -3.96
N PRO A 28 10.78 8.17 -3.31
CA PRO A 28 11.82 8.09 -2.30
C PRO A 28 13.15 8.49 -2.94
N VAL A 29 13.85 9.42 -2.30
CA VAL A 29 15.21 9.77 -2.68
C VAL A 29 16.11 8.76 -1.98
N PRO A 30 16.98 8.01 -2.69
CA PRO A 30 17.96 7.17 -2.04
C PRO A 30 18.79 8.00 -1.05
N THR A 31 18.75 7.62 0.22
CA THR A 31 19.44 8.40 1.27
C THR A 31 20.94 8.08 1.32
N GLY A 32 21.36 7.00 0.65
CA GLY A 32 22.71 6.47 0.77
C GLY A 32 23.02 5.92 2.16
N LYS A 33 22.01 5.79 3.02
CA LYS A 33 22.12 5.20 4.36
C LYS A 33 21.62 3.77 4.31
N ASN A 34 22.34 2.88 4.95
CA ASN A 34 21.88 1.53 5.19
C ASN A 34 21.13 1.49 6.52
N TYR A 35 19.82 1.23 6.50
CA TYR A 35 18.98 1.12 7.69
C TYR A 35 18.95 -0.33 8.16
N GLU A 36 19.53 -0.59 9.32
CA GLU A 36 19.57 -1.94 9.92
C GLU A 36 18.36 -2.18 10.85
N ILE A 37 17.81 -1.11 11.38
CA ILE A 37 16.66 -1.14 12.30
C ILE A 37 15.47 -0.47 11.61
N VAL A 38 14.32 -1.14 11.62
CA VAL A 38 13.05 -0.56 11.18
C VAL A 38 12.08 -0.53 12.34
N GLN A 39 11.60 0.66 12.68
CA GLN A 39 10.55 0.84 13.68
C GLN A 39 9.20 1.01 12.99
N ILE A 40 8.22 0.18 13.36
CA ILE A 40 6.89 0.15 12.77
C ILE A 40 5.85 0.24 13.89
N PRO A 41 5.55 1.42 14.43
CA PRO A 41 4.49 1.57 15.42
C PRO A 41 3.12 1.25 14.83
N ASP A 42 2.14 1.02 15.69
CA ASP A 42 0.76 0.90 15.24
C ASP A 42 0.34 2.11 14.41
N PHE A 43 -0.40 1.86 13.33
CA PHE A 43 -0.84 2.94 12.46
C PHE A 43 -1.97 3.73 13.12
N GLY A 44 -2.00 5.03 12.86
CA GLY A 44 -3.13 5.86 13.23
C GLY A 44 -4.35 5.61 12.34
N LYS A 45 -5.47 6.21 12.69
CA LYS A 45 -6.66 6.26 11.84
C LYS A 45 -7.23 7.68 11.79
N THR A 46 -7.90 7.99 10.70
CA THR A 46 -8.68 9.24 10.61
C THR A 46 -10.03 9.11 11.34
N ASP A 47 -10.48 10.20 11.93
CA ASP A 47 -11.80 10.24 12.60
C ASP A 47 -12.97 10.45 11.61
N LYS A 48 -12.67 10.72 10.35
CA LYS A 48 -13.68 11.09 9.33
C LYS A 48 -14.41 9.90 8.72
N GLU A 49 -13.85 8.69 8.81
CA GLU A 49 -14.40 7.49 8.20
C GLU A 49 -14.41 6.33 9.18
N PHE A 50 -15.33 5.39 8.97
CA PHE A 50 -15.30 4.15 9.74
C PHE A 50 -14.09 3.31 9.31
N VAL A 51 -13.08 3.28 10.16
CA VAL A 51 -11.88 2.45 10.01
C VAL A 51 -11.92 1.36 11.08
N PRO A 52 -11.92 0.06 10.72
CA PRO A 52 -11.85 -1.01 11.69
C PRO A 52 -10.56 -0.91 12.53
N LEU A 53 -10.69 -1.11 13.85
CA LEU A 53 -9.56 -1.04 14.77
C LEU A 53 -8.47 -2.05 14.46
N ASP A 54 -8.85 -3.23 13.98
CA ASP A 54 -7.92 -4.28 13.58
C ASP A 54 -7.02 -3.88 12.40
N SER A 55 -7.46 -2.97 11.54
CA SER A 55 -6.64 -2.53 10.40
C SER A 55 -5.41 -1.71 10.82
N VAL A 56 -5.44 -1.06 11.99
CA VAL A 56 -4.33 -0.23 12.48
C VAL A 56 -3.18 -1.06 13.08
N THR A 57 -3.47 -2.28 13.52
CA THR A 57 -2.46 -3.24 14.02
C THR A 57 -2.09 -4.26 12.96
N LEU A 58 -3.07 -4.78 12.21
CA LEU A 58 -2.86 -5.85 11.24
C LEU A 58 -1.91 -5.43 10.09
N ILE A 59 -2.03 -4.20 9.57
CA ILE A 59 -1.16 -3.74 8.48
C ILE A 59 0.31 -3.66 8.95
N PRO A 60 0.63 -3.04 10.11
CA PRO A 60 1.98 -3.09 10.66
C PRO A 60 2.49 -4.50 10.96
N ASP A 61 1.65 -5.40 11.50
CA ASP A 61 2.06 -6.78 11.79
C ASP A 61 2.44 -7.54 10.51
N MET A 62 1.63 -7.42 9.47
CA MET A 62 1.94 -8.01 8.15
C MET A 62 3.18 -7.37 7.51
N LEU A 63 3.41 -6.06 7.74
CA LEU A 63 4.59 -5.38 7.23
C LEU A 63 5.86 -5.85 7.94
N GLU A 64 5.80 -6.02 9.25
CA GLU A 64 6.87 -6.61 10.05
C GLU A 64 7.24 -8.00 9.51
N GLU A 65 6.26 -8.90 9.39
CA GLU A 65 6.47 -10.26 8.87
C GLU A 65 7.13 -10.23 7.47
N LYS A 66 6.65 -9.33 6.61
CA LYS A 66 7.18 -9.21 5.25
C LYS A 66 8.62 -8.71 5.24
N LEU A 67 8.94 -7.67 6.00
CA LEU A 67 10.29 -7.12 6.06
C LEU A 67 11.27 -8.09 6.74
N LEU A 68 10.84 -8.84 7.77
CA LEU A 68 11.66 -9.91 8.35
C LEU A 68 12.00 -10.99 7.34
N ALA A 69 11.05 -11.34 6.47
CA ALA A 69 11.26 -12.36 5.43
C ALA A 69 12.30 -11.95 4.38
N THR A 70 12.60 -10.66 4.23
CA THR A 70 13.66 -10.18 3.31
C THR A 70 15.07 -10.46 3.83
N GLY A 71 15.24 -10.56 5.15
CA GLY A 71 16.54 -10.72 5.81
C GLY A 71 17.44 -9.49 5.76
N ASN A 72 16.95 -8.35 5.25
CA ASN A 72 17.73 -7.13 5.09
C ASN A 72 17.83 -6.31 6.38
N TYR A 73 16.95 -6.57 7.36
CA TYR A 73 16.85 -5.81 8.60
C TYR A 73 17.21 -6.69 9.77
N ARG A 74 18.04 -6.16 10.66
CA ARG A 74 18.50 -6.87 11.87
C ARG A 74 17.45 -6.86 12.97
N ILE A 75 16.76 -5.74 13.12
CA ILE A 75 15.73 -5.54 14.15
C ILE A 75 14.54 -4.85 13.50
N ILE A 76 13.35 -5.39 13.79
CA ILE A 76 12.10 -4.70 13.54
C ILE A 76 11.41 -4.50 14.89
N ASP A 77 11.17 -3.24 15.25
CA ASP A 77 10.59 -2.86 16.53
C ASP A 77 9.19 -2.28 16.36
N ARG A 78 8.25 -2.79 17.16
CA ARG A 78 6.86 -2.35 17.16
C ARG A 78 6.58 -1.24 18.18
N SER A 79 7.58 -0.83 18.95
CA SER A 79 7.41 0.22 19.93
C SER A 79 7.14 1.58 19.26
N SER A 80 6.46 2.45 20.00
CA SER A 80 6.26 3.84 19.61
C SER A 80 7.28 4.80 20.27
N GLY A 81 8.21 4.24 21.05
CA GLY A 81 9.25 4.99 21.76
C GLY A 81 10.44 5.35 20.85
N SER A 82 11.31 6.23 21.33
CA SER A 82 12.59 6.49 20.69
C SER A 82 13.52 5.29 20.90
N ILE A 83 14.16 4.83 19.84
CA ILE A 83 15.23 3.85 19.93
C ILE A 83 16.52 4.63 20.20
N GLU A 84 17.08 4.48 21.39
CA GLU A 84 18.43 4.97 21.68
C GLU A 84 19.45 4.01 21.04
N SER A 85 19.82 4.29 19.81
CA SER A 85 20.78 3.49 19.07
C SER A 85 21.71 4.40 18.27
N ASN A 86 22.99 4.03 18.20
CA ASN A 86 23.95 4.64 17.27
C ASN A 86 23.78 4.12 15.85
N GLU A 87 22.86 3.20 15.62
CA GLU A 87 22.58 2.58 14.31
C GLU A 87 21.55 3.39 13.53
N ASN A 88 21.55 3.19 12.22
CA ASN A 88 20.59 3.85 11.36
C ASN A 88 19.19 3.23 11.55
N VAL A 89 18.26 4.02 12.05
CA VAL A 89 16.88 3.63 12.31
C VAL A 89 15.98 4.26 11.26
N LEU A 90 15.16 3.44 10.60
CA LEU A 90 14.06 3.90 9.75
C LEU A 90 12.74 3.77 10.51
N ILE A 91 11.97 4.84 10.60
CA ILE A 91 10.63 4.81 11.20
C ILE A 91 9.59 4.82 10.08
N VAL A 92 8.69 3.83 10.09
CA VAL A 92 7.57 3.72 9.17
C VAL A 92 6.28 4.08 9.92
N LYS A 93 5.80 5.30 9.76
CA LYS A 93 4.52 5.75 10.32
C LYS A 93 3.41 5.67 9.28
N GLY A 94 2.23 5.19 9.68
CA GLY A 94 1.07 5.11 8.81
C GLY A 94 -0.19 5.66 9.44
N VAL A 95 -1.11 6.13 8.59
CA VAL A 95 -2.47 6.51 8.99
C VAL A 95 -3.45 5.88 8.00
N VAL A 96 -4.38 5.07 8.49
CA VAL A 96 -5.47 4.53 7.66
C VAL A 96 -6.45 5.66 7.39
N THR A 97 -6.48 6.13 6.14
CA THR A 97 -7.24 7.31 5.72
C THR A 97 -8.59 6.99 5.11
N GLY A 98 -8.80 5.72 4.71
CA GLY A 98 -10.06 5.30 4.12
C GLY A 98 -10.26 3.80 4.20
N PHE A 99 -11.52 3.40 4.37
CA PHE A 99 -11.92 2.01 4.43
C PHE A 99 -13.29 1.82 3.80
N ILE A 100 -13.35 1.02 2.74
CA ILE A 100 -14.60 0.62 2.10
C ILE A 100 -14.77 -0.88 2.32
N LYS A 101 -15.83 -1.26 3.03
CA LYS A 101 -16.21 -2.67 3.19
C LYS A 101 -16.77 -3.14 1.85
N GLY A 102 -16.17 -4.20 1.28
CA GLY A 102 -16.69 -4.80 0.06
C GLY A 102 -18.13 -5.29 0.22
N CYS A 103 -18.88 -5.25 -0.87
CA CYS A 103 -20.28 -5.70 -0.95
C CYS A 103 -20.36 -6.92 -1.87
N LYS A 104 -20.53 -8.11 -1.30
CA LYS A 104 -20.63 -9.38 -2.06
C LYS A 104 -21.81 -9.39 -3.06
N TYR A 105 -22.94 -8.77 -2.68
CA TYR A 105 -24.14 -8.68 -3.53
C TYR A 105 -23.98 -7.66 -4.65
N CYS A 106 -23.24 -6.57 -4.40
CA CYS A 106 -23.02 -5.52 -5.41
C CYS A 106 -22.24 -6.05 -6.60
N GLU A 107 -21.27 -6.93 -6.40
CA GLU A 107 -20.51 -7.55 -7.48
C GLU A 107 -21.40 -8.46 -8.36
N MET A 108 -22.31 -9.20 -7.74
CA MET A 108 -23.26 -10.05 -8.45
C MET A 108 -24.20 -9.24 -9.36
N ILE A 109 -24.65 -8.07 -8.90
CA ILE A 109 -25.52 -7.18 -9.67
C ILE A 109 -24.79 -6.53 -10.83
N PHE A 110 -23.53 -6.16 -10.64
CA PHE A 110 -22.71 -5.48 -11.67
C PHE A 110 -21.89 -6.45 -12.52
N MET A 111 -22.12 -7.79 -12.43
CA MET A 111 -21.46 -8.85 -13.23
C MET A 111 -19.92 -8.74 -13.23
N GLY A 112 -19.31 -8.17 -12.20
CA GLY A 112 -17.85 -8.03 -12.13
C GLY A 112 -17.25 -7.00 -13.10
N ILE A 113 -18.07 -6.19 -13.76
CA ILE A 113 -17.62 -5.21 -14.77
C ILE A 113 -16.86 -4.04 -14.13
N ASP A 114 -17.06 -3.80 -12.82
CA ASP A 114 -16.49 -2.67 -12.11
C ASP A 114 -15.97 -3.09 -10.74
N ASP A 115 -15.00 -2.34 -10.21
CA ASP A 115 -14.49 -2.50 -8.84
C ASP A 115 -15.50 -2.08 -7.75
N ARG A 116 -16.72 -1.71 -8.15
CA ARG A 116 -17.85 -1.46 -7.26
C ARG A 116 -18.19 -2.75 -6.53
N GLY A 117 -18.08 -2.74 -5.24
CA GLY A 117 -18.30 -3.94 -4.41
C GLY A 117 -17.03 -4.57 -3.87
N LYS A 118 -15.86 -4.28 -4.40
CA LYS A 118 -14.60 -4.70 -3.80
C LYS A 118 -14.26 -3.82 -2.60
N GLY A 119 -13.79 -4.45 -1.53
CA GLY A 119 -13.27 -3.73 -0.38
C GLY A 119 -11.99 -2.97 -0.73
N ARG A 120 -11.84 -1.76 -0.18
CA ARG A 120 -10.64 -0.92 -0.37
C ARG A 120 -10.13 -0.44 0.98
N THR A 121 -8.82 -0.29 1.07
CA THR A 121 -8.16 0.34 2.22
C THR A 121 -7.14 1.33 1.69
N SER A 122 -7.19 2.55 2.19
CA SER A 122 -6.25 3.61 1.86
C SER A 122 -5.42 3.95 3.08
N VAL A 123 -4.12 4.08 2.90
CA VAL A 123 -3.15 4.38 3.96
C VAL A 123 -2.25 5.50 3.49
N TRP A 124 -2.01 6.48 4.33
CA TRP A 124 -0.95 7.46 4.16
C TRP A 124 0.25 7.02 4.98
N VAL A 125 1.41 6.96 4.35
CA VAL A 125 2.66 6.47 4.96
C VAL A 125 3.72 7.55 4.93
N GLN A 126 4.49 7.64 6.01
CA GLN A 126 5.65 8.50 6.16
C GLN A 126 6.86 7.63 6.52
N LEU A 127 7.95 7.80 5.78
CA LEU A 127 9.25 7.22 6.09
C LEU A 127 10.13 8.32 6.69
N ILE A 128 10.60 8.10 7.91
CA ILE A 128 11.30 9.09 8.71
C ILE A 128 12.64 8.51 9.13
N ASP A 129 13.70 9.29 9.02
CA ASP A 129 14.99 8.95 9.60
C ASP A 129 14.89 9.03 11.13
N GLY A 130 15.03 7.90 11.81
CA GLY A 130 14.84 7.82 13.26
C GLY A 130 15.92 8.53 14.06
N ASN A 131 17.10 8.74 13.48
CA ASN A 131 18.21 9.41 14.15
C ASN A 131 18.09 10.93 14.08
N THR A 132 17.58 11.47 12.96
CA THR A 132 17.47 12.92 12.75
C THR A 132 16.04 13.42 12.93
N GLY A 133 15.03 12.56 12.85
CA GLY A 133 13.62 12.93 12.81
C GLY A 133 13.18 13.52 11.46
N GLU A 134 14.05 13.52 10.44
CA GLU A 134 13.77 14.09 9.14
C GLU A 134 12.81 13.20 8.34
N LEU A 135 11.82 13.82 7.70
CA LEU A 135 10.94 13.14 6.76
C LEU A 135 11.70 12.84 5.46
N ILE A 136 11.94 11.57 5.19
CA ILE A 136 12.59 11.10 3.96
C ILE A 136 11.60 11.19 2.79
N THR A 137 10.42 10.60 2.97
CA THR A 137 9.35 10.61 1.98
C THR A 137 8.00 10.33 2.61
N ASP A 138 6.94 10.71 1.92
CA ASP A 138 5.57 10.36 2.26
C ASP A 138 4.78 9.98 0.99
N PHE A 139 3.83 9.07 1.12
CA PHE A 139 3.05 8.58 0.00
C PHE A 139 1.71 7.97 0.45
N GLY A 140 0.73 8.02 -0.46
CA GLY A 140 -0.55 7.33 -0.30
C GLY A 140 -0.52 5.96 -0.96
N VAL A 141 -1.09 4.96 -0.29
CA VAL A 141 -1.24 3.59 -0.81
C VAL A 141 -2.69 3.18 -0.73
N GLN A 142 -3.19 2.55 -1.80
CA GLN A 142 -4.52 1.96 -1.80
C GLN A 142 -4.44 0.48 -2.17
N GLY A 143 -5.00 -0.35 -1.31
CA GLY A 143 -5.22 -1.78 -1.58
C GLY A 143 -6.68 -2.06 -1.90
N THR A 144 -6.91 -2.86 -2.94
CA THR A 144 -8.25 -3.33 -3.31
C THR A 144 -8.31 -4.85 -3.16
N ALA A 145 -9.38 -5.37 -2.58
CA ALA A 145 -9.57 -6.81 -2.43
C ALA A 145 -9.67 -7.48 -3.81
N LYS A 146 -8.97 -8.60 -4.00
CA LYS A 146 -9.01 -9.38 -5.26
C LYS A 146 -10.39 -9.97 -5.51
N LYS A 147 -11.09 -10.38 -4.44
CA LYS A 147 -12.44 -10.96 -4.49
C LYS A 147 -13.29 -10.40 -3.36
N PRO A 148 -14.61 -10.29 -3.55
CA PRO A 148 -15.52 -9.93 -2.47
C PRO A 148 -15.45 -10.93 -1.33
N GLY A 149 -15.52 -10.44 -0.10
CA GLY A 149 -15.45 -11.29 1.10
C GLY A 149 -14.04 -11.72 1.52
N HIS A 150 -13.02 -11.51 0.68
CA HIS A 150 -11.61 -11.75 1.03
C HIS A 150 -10.95 -10.44 1.48
N GLY A 151 -11.41 -9.90 2.60
CA GLY A 151 -11.00 -8.58 3.12
C GLY A 151 -9.49 -8.43 3.33
N GLU A 152 -8.80 -9.49 3.71
CA GLU A 152 -7.37 -9.48 3.98
C GLU A 152 -6.51 -9.21 2.74
N SER A 153 -6.94 -9.64 1.56
CA SER A 153 -6.15 -9.46 0.33
C SER A 153 -5.87 -7.99 -0.03
N ARG A 154 -6.68 -7.05 0.46
CA ARG A 154 -6.44 -5.60 0.31
C ARG A 154 -5.27 -5.12 1.15
N TYR A 155 -5.11 -5.68 2.35
CA TYR A 155 -3.99 -5.36 3.24
C TYR A 155 -2.67 -5.89 2.68
N VAL A 156 -2.67 -7.11 2.13
CA VAL A 156 -1.51 -7.68 1.45
C VAL A 156 -0.96 -6.71 0.41
N ARG A 157 -1.82 -6.13 -0.44
CA ARG A 157 -1.38 -5.18 -1.46
C ARG A 157 -0.82 -3.89 -0.88
N VAL A 158 -1.42 -3.37 0.20
CA VAL A 158 -0.88 -2.19 0.92
C VAL A 158 0.50 -2.49 1.46
N VAL A 159 0.66 -3.63 2.13
CA VAL A 159 1.92 -4.09 2.72
C VAL A 159 2.99 -4.29 1.65
N ASP A 160 2.64 -4.92 0.52
CA ASP A 160 3.58 -5.14 -0.60
C ASP A 160 4.18 -3.82 -1.09
N ILE A 161 3.34 -2.80 -1.29
CA ILE A 161 3.80 -1.50 -1.78
C ILE A 161 4.65 -0.77 -0.73
N ILE A 162 4.24 -0.81 0.55
CA ILE A 162 5.01 -0.17 1.62
C ILE A 162 6.39 -0.84 1.74
N ALA A 163 6.45 -2.18 1.76
CA ALA A 163 7.71 -2.92 1.84
C ALA A 163 8.62 -2.59 0.66
N GLU A 164 8.09 -2.59 -0.57
CA GLU A 164 8.86 -2.20 -1.77
C GLU A 164 9.48 -0.80 -1.63
N LYS A 165 8.71 0.16 -1.07
CA LYS A 165 9.21 1.54 -0.86
C LYS A 165 10.27 1.62 0.23
N VAL A 166 10.15 0.83 1.28
CA VAL A 166 11.16 0.72 2.35
C VAL A 166 12.44 0.13 1.79
N GLU A 167 12.37 -0.93 0.98
CA GLU A 167 13.54 -1.56 0.34
C GLU A 167 14.26 -0.64 -0.66
N GLN A 168 13.53 0.26 -1.34
CA GLN A 168 14.12 1.22 -2.27
C GLN A 168 14.99 2.30 -1.60
N LEU A 169 14.98 2.41 -0.26
CA LEU A 169 15.81 3.37 0.49
C LEU A 169 17.22 2.82 0.80
N GLN A 170 17.42 1.52 0.65
CA GLN A 170 18.71 0.85 0.80
C GLN A 170 19.48 0.88 -0.52
#